data_eca75c828a039c98bff815b7e2649a01
#
_entry.id   eca75c828a039c98bff815b7e2649a01
#
_cell.length_a   1.000
_cell.length_b   1.000
_cell.length_c   1.000
_cell.angle_alpha   90.00
_cell.angle_beta   90.00
_cell.angle_gamma   90.00
#
_symmetry.space_group_name_H-M   'P 1'
#
loop_
_entity.id
_entity.type
_entity.pdbx_description
1 polymer ?
#
loop_
_entity_poly.entity_id
_entity_poly.type
_entity_poly.pdbx_seq_one_letter_code
_entity_poly.pdbx_strand_id
1 'polypeptide(L)'
;MFVLTVDQRRSRRDIDRVPELLDRYREHQLIRPFDRTAGDEVQAVSDNADTVVTIALELILTRHWTVGIGIGPVELPLPETTRAGRGPAFEAARDAVNRAKNSPVALAVSGPDPAAAEDAETASTLVALLIDRRTDPGREAVALMARGLSQTDAAEQLETSKQAMSQRLSVAGWHIETAGRTLAARLLDAANTTGSHRP
;
A
#
# COMPACT_ATOMS: atom_id res chain seq x y z
N MET A 1 2.38 -15.53 2.93
CA MET A 1 2.47 -14.40 3.86
C MET A 1 3.04 -13.19 3.14
N PHE A 2 2.70 -11.99 3.62
CA PHE A 2 3.23 -10.72 3.13
C PHE A 2 3.95 -10.01 4.26
N VAL A 3 5.12 -9.48 3.97
CA VAL A 3 5.86 -8.58 4.87
C VAL A 3 5.94 -7.20 4.22
N LEU A 4 5.52 -6.18 4.94
CA LEU A 4 5.72 -4.80 4.57
C LEU A 4 6.99 -4.29 5.26
N THR A 5 7.95 -3.80 4.50
CA THR A 5 9.07 -3.00 5.00
C THR A 5 8.89 -1.57 4.50
N VAL A 6 8.87 -0.63 5.42
CA VAL A 6 8.57 0.78 5.13
C VAL A 6 9.68 1.65 5.70
N ASP A 7 10.24 2.50 4.86
CA ASP A 7 11.39 3.36 5.16
C ASP A 7 10.99 4.83 4.99
N GLN A 8 11.28 5.68 5.96
CA GLN A 8 10.93 7.09 5.88
C GLN A 8 11.85 7.83 4.92
N ARG A 9 11.27 8.48 3.93
CA ARG A 9 12.02 9.28 2.95
C ARG A 9 12.55 10.56 3.59
N ARG A 10 13.83 10.86 3.31
CA ARG A 10 14.51 12.08 3.79
C ARG A 10 14.54 12.23 5.32
N SER A 11 14.52 11.16 6.07
CA SER A 11 14.47 11.14 7.54
C SER A 11 15.52 12.05 8.20
N ARG A 12 16.71 12.20 7.59
CA ARG A 12 17.76 13.10 8.09
C ARG A 12 17.41 14.60 8.00
N ARG A 13 16.36 14.97 7.27
CA ARG A 13 15.92 16.35 7.00
C ARG A 13 14.48 16.61 7.36
N ASP A 14 13.77 15.61 7.86
CA ASP A 14 12.37 15.66 8.26
C ASP A 14 12.24 15.21 9.73
N ILE A 15 11.09 15.48 10.34
CA ILE A 15 10.75 14.98 11.67
C ILE A 15 10.61 13.45 11.62
N ASP A 16 10.80 12.79 12.75
CA ASP A 16 10.52 11.36 12.89
C ASP A 16 9.00 11.10 12.79
N ARG A 17 8.56 10.50 11.68
CA ARG A 17 7.15 10.18 11.40
C ARG A 17 6.76 8.76 11.79
N VAL A 18 7.70 7.96 12.27
CA VAL A 18 7.42 6.57 12.65
C VAL A 18 6.36 6.48 13.75
N PRO A 19 6.36 7.32 14.82
CA PRO A 19 5.30 7.27 15.84
C PRO A 19 3.90 7.48 15.27
N GLU A 20 3.73 8.41 14.32
CA GLU A 20 2.46 8.68 13.65
C GLU A 20 2.00 7.47 12.81
N LEU A 21 2.91 6.81 12.10
CA LEU A 21 2.62 5.60 11.35
C LEU A 21 2.19 4.46 12.27
N LEU A 22 2.91 4.20 13.35
CA LEU A 22 2.58 3.14 14.30
C LEU A 22 1.20 3.36 14.93
N ASP A 23 0.86 4.59 15.28
CA ASP A 23 -0.44 4.94 15.85
C ASP A 23 -1.57 4.77 14.82
N ARG A 24 -1.37 5.25 13.60
CA ARG A 24 -2.35 5.16 12.49
C ARG A 24 -2.76 3.73 12.19
N TYR A 25 -1.82 2.79 12.20
CA TYR A 25 -2.09 1.39 11.83
C TYR A 25 -2.25 0.44 13.01
N ARG A 26 -2.34 0.96 14.24
CA ARG A 26 -2.45 0.17 15.48
C ARG A 26 -3.65 -0.80 15.47
N GLU A 27 -4.81 -0.32 14.99
CA GLU A 27 -6.07 -1.07 14.99
C GLU A 27 -6.28 -1.91 13.71
N HIS A 28 -5.32 -1.89 12.78
CA HIS A 28 -5.44 -2.68 11.56
C HIS A 28 -5.24 -4.17 11.84
N GLN A 29 -6.04 -5.00 11.16
CA GLN A 29 -5.95 -6.46 11.27
C GLN A 29 -4.69 -6.97 10.55
N LEU A 30 -3.58 -6.96 11.27
CA LEU A 30 -2.29 -7.48 10.86
C LEU A 30 -1.92 -8.68 11.73
N ILE A 31 -1.26 -9.69 11.18
CA ILE A 31 -0.75 -10.84 11.95
C ILE A 31 0.30 -10.37 12.96
N ARG A 32 1.15 -9.44 12.52
CA ARG A 32 2.03 -8.67 13.39
C ARG A 32 1.92 -7.20 13.03
N PRO A 33 1.66 -6.33 14.01
CA PRO A 33 1.54 -4.89 13.78
C PRO A 33 2.88 -4.30 13.32
N PHE A 34 2.82 -3.07 12.83
CA PHE A 34 4.04 -2.33 12.55
C PHE A 34 4.90 -2.21 13.81
N ASP A 35 6.17 -2.54 13.67
CA ASP A 35 7.20 -2.40 14.70
C ASP A 35 8.44 -1.75 14.08
N ARG A 36 9.07 -0.84 14.82
CA ARG A 36 10.29 -0.17 14.39
C ARG A 36 11.47 -1.15 14.46
N THR A 37 12.16 -1.34 13.33
CA THR A 37 13.30 -2.24 13.24
C THR A 37 14.61 -1.54 13.54
N ALA A 38 14.95 -0.51 12.79
CA ALA A 38 16.14 0.30 12.99
C ALA A 38 15.94 1.70 12.42
N GLY A 39 16.31 2.74 13.19
CA GLY A 39 16.24 4.12 12.70
C GLY A 39 14.83 4.53 12.30
N ASP A 40 14.59 4.69 11.03
CA ASP A 40 13.36 5.15 10.39
C ASP A 40 12.61 4.05 9.61
N GLU A 41 13.03 2.79 9.77
CA GLU A 41 12.41 1.62 9.15
C GLU A 41 11.40 0.96 10.10
N VAL A 42 10.25 0.57 9.55
CA VAL A 42 9.23 -0.23 10.24
C VAL A 42 8.83 -1.44 9.41
N GLN A 43 8.41 -2.51 10.07
CA GLN A 43 7.93 -3.73 9.42
C GLN A 43 6.61 -4.21 10.01
N ALA A 44 5.77 -4.82 9.16
CA ALA A 44 4.52 -5.48 9.55
C ALA A 44 4.34 -6.79 8.79
N VAL A 45 3.53 -7.71 9.32
CA VAL A 45 3.19 -8.99 8.67
C VAL A 45 1.68 -9.11 8.49
N SER A 46 1.26 -9.50 7.29
CA SER A 46 -0.15 -9.75 6.95
C SER A 46 -0.28 -11.03 6.12
N ASP A 47 -1.45 -11.64 6.15
CA ASP A 47 -1.87 -12.70 5.23
C ASP A 47 -2.95 -12.22 4.24
N ASN A 48 -3.37 -10.96 4.34
CA ASN A 48 -4.43 -10.36 3.55
C ASN A 48 -3.87 -9.36 2.52
N ALA A 49 -3.98 -9.70 1.24
CA ALA A 49 -3.46 -8.88 0.14
C ALA A 49 -4.18 -7.54 -0.01
N ASP A 50 -5.50 -7.48 0.24
CA ASP A 50 -6.26 -6.22 0.18
C ASP A 50 -5.77 -5.22 1.22
N THR A 51 -5.51 -5.69 2.44
CA THR A 51 -4.92 -4.89 3.53
C THR A 51 -3.54 -4.39 3.14
N VAL A 52 -2.70 -5.25 2.57
CA VAL A 52 -1.33 -4.89 2.14
C VAL A 52 -1.35 -3.82 1.06
N VAL A 53 -2.16 -3.99 0.01
CA VAL A 53 -2.30 -3.02 -1.08
C VAL A 53 -2.85 -1.70 -0.56
N THR A 54 -3.85 -1.73 0.32
CA THR A 54 -4.43 -0.52 0.91
C THR A 54 -3.40 0.28 1.69
N ILE A 55 -2.70 -0.36 2.62
CA ILE A 55 -1.66 0.28 3.44
C ILE A 55 -0.52 0.82 2.56
N ALA A 56 -0.05 0.01 1.60
CA ALA A 56 1.04 0.43 0.71
C ALA A 56 0.66 1.68 -0.10
N LEU A 57 -0.53 1.71 -0.72
CA LEU A 57 -1.01 2.86 -1.47
C LEU A 57 -1.20 4.09 -0.59
N GLU A 58 -1.77 3.95 0.61
CA GLU A 58 -1.91 5.06 1.55
C GLU A 58 -0.56 5.67 1.92
N LEU A 59 0.43 4.83 2.25
CA LEU A 59 1.75 5.28 2.67
C LEU A 59 2.48 6.04 1.55
N ILE A 60 2.56 5.47 0.34
CA ILE A 60 3.29 6.11 -0.78
C ILE A 60 2.64 7.42 -1.23
N LEU A 61 1.31 7.53 -1.14
CA LEU A 61 0.58 8.75 -1.50
C LEU A 61 0.84 9.92 -0.57
N THR A 62 1.29 9.67 0.67
CA THR A 62 1.76 10.74 1.56
C THR A 62 3.10 11.33 1.11
N ARG A 63 3.85 10.64 0.21
CA ARG A 63 5.19 10.98 -0.27
C ARG A 63 6.27 11.00 0.82
N HIS A 64 5.95 10.52 2.03
CA HIS A 64 6.90 10.42 3.15
C HIS A 64 7.54 9.04 3.26
N TRP A 65 7.02 8.04 2.56
CA TRP A 65 7.42 6.65 2.72
C TRP A 65 7.86 6.00 1.43
N THR A 66 8.77 5.05 1.57
CA THR A 66 9.14 4.05 0.57
C THR A 66 8.67 2.71 1.08
N VAL A 67 7.97 1.94 0.26
CA VAL A 67 7.34 0.69 0.66
C VAL A 67 7.89 -0.47 -0.16
N GLY A 68 8.38 -1.49 0.53
CA GLY A 68 8.70 -2.79 -0.04
C GLY A 68 7.71 -3.84 0.46
N ILE A 69 7.14 -4.61 -0.45
CA ILE A 69 6.29 -5.76 -0.15
C ILE A 69 7.08 -7.03 -0.47
N GLY A 70 7.30 -7.85 0.55
CA GLY A 70 7.90 -9.17 0.41
C GLY A 70 6.85 -10.26 0.47
N ILE A 71 6.91 -11.19 -0.47
CA ILE A 71 6.02 -12.35 -0.58
C ILE A 71 6.82 -13.60 -0.24
N GLY A 72 6.23 -14.50 0.54
CA GLY A 72 6.83 -15.81 0.82
C GLY A 72 6.50 -16.38 2.18
N PRO A 73 7.12 -17.50 2.56
CA PRO A 73 7.00 -18.05 3.90
C PRO A 73 7.72 -17.17 4.93
N VAL A 74 7.26 -17.27 6.16
CA VAL A 74 7.92 -16.74 7.35
C VAL A 74 8.27 -17.87 8.29
N GLU A 75 9.31 -17.72 9.10
CA GLU A 75 9.64 -18.71 10.14
C GLU A 75 8.57 -18.68 11.24
N LEU A 76 8.10 -19.88 11.61
CA LEU A 76 7.07 -20.07 12.65
C LEU A 76 7.69 -20.77 13.88
N PRO A 77 7.21 -20.46 15.09
CA PRO A 77 6.18 -19.47 15.40
C PRO A 77 6.69 -18.03 15.20
N LEU A 78 5.83 -17.15 14.68
CA LEU A 78 6.18 -15.72 14.59
C LEU A 78 6.46 -15.15 15.98
N PRO A 79 7.58 -14.43 16.17
CA PRO A 79 7.90 -13.79 17.44
C PRO A 79 6.85 -12.73 17.84
N GLU A 80 6.85 -12.31 19.09
CA GLU A 80 5.91 -11.28 19.57
C GLU A 80 6.12 -9.94 18.85
N THR A 81 7.38 -9.56 18.59
CA THR A 81 7.73 -8.33 17.89
C THR A 81 8.05 -8.60 16.44
N THR A 82 7.52 -7.78 15.53
CA THR A 82 7.72 -7.95 14.08
C THR A 82 9.19 -7.86 13.69
N ARG A 83 9.96 -6.97 14.33
CA ARG A 83 11.40 -6.77 14.08
C ARG A 83 12.26 -8.02 14.34
N ALA A 84 11.77 -8.97 15.14
CA ALA A 84 12.46 -10.24 15.40
C ALA A 84 12.08 -11.33 14.37
N GLY A 85 11.11 -11.06 13.49
CA GLY A 85 10.65 -11.97 12.45
C GLY A 85 11.74 -12.28 11.44
N ARG A 86 11.68 -13.51 10.88
CA ARG A 86 12.63 -14.02 9.90
C ARG A 86 11.92 -14.82 8.82
N GLY A 87 12.66 -15.11 7.75
CA GLY A 87 12.25 -15.97 6.65
C GLY A 87 12.24 -15.24 5.31
N PRO A 88 12.02 -15.98 4.20
CA PRO A 88 12.10 -15.47 2.84
C PRO A 88 11.24 -14.21 2.58
N ALA A 89 10.04 -14.10 3.18
CA ALA A 89 9.21 -12.92 3.03
C ALA A 89 9.86 -11.65 3.61
N PHE A 90 10.59 -11.75 4.72
CA PHE A 90 11.32 -10.62 5.32
C PHE A 90 12.50 -10.18 4.45
N GLU A 91 13.25 -11.15 3.89
CA GLU A 91 14.35 -10.87 2.97
C GLU A 91 13.84 -10.22 1.69
N ALA A 92 12.77 -10.77 1.09
CA ALA A 92 12.12 -10.21 -0.08
C ALA A 92 11.60 -8.78 0.16
N ALA A 93 11.00 -8.50 1.34
CA ALA A 93 10.53 -7.16 1.67
C ALA A 93 11.68 -6.14 1.78
N ARG A 94 12.83 -6.56 2.31
CA ARG A 94 14.04 -5.73 2.39
C ARG A 94 14.62 -5.45 1.01
N ASP A 95 14.67 -6.46 0.14
CA ASP A 95 15.11 -6.28 -1.24
C ASP A 95 14.15 -5.35 -2.00
N ALA A 96 12.83 -5.53 -1.81
CA ALA A 96 11.81 -4.68 -2.41
C ALA A 96 11.96 -3.23 -1.97
N VAL A 97 12.08 -2.92 -0.66
CA VAL A 97 12.20 -1.53 -0.20
C VAL A 97 13.47 -0.85 -0.73
N ASN A 98 14.57 -1.60 -0.86
CA ASN A 98 15.80 -1.07 -1.44
C ASN A 98 15.64 -0.74 -2.94
N ARG A 99 14.93 -1.57 -3.72
CA ARG A 99 14.57 -1.26 -5.11
C ARG A 99 13.63 -0.05 -5.21
N ALA A 100 12.64 0.01 -4.32
CA ALA A 100 11.64 1.06 -4.28
C ALA A 100 12.24 2.46 -4.05
N LYS A 101 13.39 2.59 -3.38
CA LYS A 101 14.10 3.86 -3.20
C LYS A 101 14.44 4.56 -4.52
N ASN A 102 14.61 3.78 -5.60
CA ASN A 102 14.91 4.29 -6.94
C ASN A 102 13.70 4.22 -7.89
N SER A 103 12.55 3.75 -7.42
CA SER A 103 11.32 3.70 -8.20
C SER A 103 10.59 5.06 -8.20
N PRO A 104 9.96 5.47 -9.33
CA PRO A 104 9.19 6.71 -9.40
C PRO A 104 8.04 6.79 -8.38
N VAL A 105 7.46 5.64 -8.03
CA VAL A 105 6.31 5.54 -7.13
C VAL A 105 6.70 5.19 -5.69
N ALA A 106 8.00 4.94 -5.44
CA ALA A 106 8.50 4.51 -4.13
C ALA A 106 7.82 3.23 -3.59
N LEU A 107 7.42 2.33 -4.48
CA LEU A 107 6.86 1.01 -4.21
C LEU A 107 7.62 -0.05 -5.00
N ALA A 108 7.83 -1.21 -4.38
CA ALA A 108 8.29 -2.42 -5.08
C ALA A 108 7.75 -3.68 -4.40
N VAL A 109 7.66 -4.76 -5.17
CA VAL A 109 7.20 -6.08 -4.71
C VAL A 109 8.27 -7.12 -5.07
N SER A 110 8.66 -7.95 -4.12
CA SER A 110 9.59 -9.07 -4.35
C SER A 110 9.01 -10.36 -3.79
N GLY A 111 9.29 -11.47 -4.45
CA GLY A 111 8.78 -12.78 -4.04
C GLY A 111 9.47 -13.92 -4.78
N PRO A 112 9.07 -15.18 -4.51
CA PRO A 112 9.67 -16.37 -5.08
C PRO A 112 9.44 -16.51 -6.60
N ASP A 113 8.39 -15.88 -7.13
CA ASP A 113 8.13 -15.76 -8.57
C ASP A 113 8.31 -14.29 -8.97
N PRO A 114 9.44 -13.93 -9.59
CA PRO A 114 9.72 -12.55 -9.97
C PRO A 114 8.71 -11.94 -10.96
N ALA A 115 8.19 -12.75 -11.90
CA ALA A 115 7.23 -12.28 -12.90
C ALA A 115 5.88 -11.96 -12.25
N ALA A 116 5.39 -12.84 -11.39
CA ALA A 116 4.15 -12.58 -10.65
C ALA A 116 4.28 -11.40 -9.67
N ALA A 117 5.46 -11.23 -9.05
CA ALA A 117 5.74 -10.07 -8.20
C ALA A 117 5.76 -8.76 -9.01
N GLU A 118 6.34 -8.77 -10.23
CA GLU A 118 6.36 -7.63 -11.15
C GLU A 118 4.95 -7.25 -11.62
N ASP A 119 4.09 -8.22 -11.89
CA ASP A 119 2.68 -7.97 -12.24
C ASP A 119 1.94 -7.27 -11.10
N ALA A 120 2.11 -7.73 -9.86
CA ALA A 120 1.53 -7.13 -8.66
C ALA A 120 2.07 -5.70 -8.41
N GLU A 121 3.38 -5.49 -8.58
CA GLU A 121 4.03 -4.18 -8.51
C GLU A 121 3.48 -3.23 -9.56
N THR A 122 3.37 -3.69 -10.81
CA THR A 122 2.85 -2.90 -11.93
C THR A 122 1.42 -2.46 -11.69
N ALA A 123 0.53 -3.38 -11.30
CA ALA A 123 -0.86 -3.06 -11.00
C ALA A 123 -0.98 -2.04 -9.86
N SER A 124 -0.24 -2.23 -8.77
CA SER A 124 -0.21 -1.30 -7.64
C SER A 124 0.32 0.08 -8.05
N THR A 125 1.34 0.11 -8.88
CA THR A 125 1.93 1.35 -9.43
C THR A 125 0.94 2.11 -10.30
N LEU A 126 0.20 1.41 -11.17
CA LEU A 126 -0.83 2.05 -12.01
C LEU A 126 -1.95 2.68 -11.17
N VAL A 127 -2.39 2.01 -10.11
CA VAL A 127 -3.37 2.57 -9.17
C VAL A 127 -2.81 3.79 -8.45
N ALA A 128 -1.57 3.72 -7.98
CA ALA A 128 -0.91 4.85 -7.33
C ALA A 128 -0.82 6.08 -8.24
N LEU A 129 -0.41 5.89 -9.49
CA LEU A 129 -0.34 6.97 -10.48
C LEU A 129 -1.71 7.56 -10.82
N LEU A 130 -2.76 6.72 -10.87
CA LEU A 130 -4.14 7.19 -11.05
C LEU A 130 -4.56 8.13 -9.92
N ILE A 131 -4.28 7.74 -8.68
CA ILE A 131 -4.64 8.53 -7.48
C ILE A 131 -3.78 9.80 -7.37
N ASP A 132 -2.48 9.70 -7.62
CA ASP A 132 -1.54 10.83 -7.50
C ASP A 132 -1.85 11.97 -8.49
N ARG A 133 -2.38 11.65 -9.67
CA ARG A 133 -2.78 12.63 -10.70
C ARG A 133 -4.07 13.39 -10.41
N ARG A 134 -4.79 13.05 -9.34
CA ARG A 134 -6.04 13.74 -9.00
C ARG A 134 -5.80 15.23 -8.73
N THR A 135 -6.65 16.05 -9.31
CA THR A 135 -6.76 17.46 -8.96
C THR A 135 -7.38 17.62 -7.57
N ASP A 136 -7.23 18.79 -6.93
CA ASP A 136 -7.85 19.03 -5.62
C ASP A 136 -9.38 18.85 -5.65
N PRO A 137 -10.13 19.38 -6.66
CA PRO A 137 -11.58 19.10 -6.76
C PRO A 137 -11.90 17.61 -6.94
N GLY A 138 -11.03 16.86 -7.60
CA GLY A 138 -11.17 15.40 -7.74
C GLY A 138 -10.93 14.67 -6.42
N ARG A 139 -9.94 15.09 -5.64
CA ARG A 139 -9.67 14.56 -4.29
C ARG A 139 -10.82 14.79 -3.33
N GLU A 140 -11.37 16.02 -3.30
CA GLU A 140 -12.53 16.36 -2.49
C GLU A 140 -13.75 15.51 -2.85
N ALA A 141 -14.05 15.37 -4.15
CA ALA A 141 -15.15 14.56 -4.62
C ALA A 141 -15.00 13.08 -4.19
N VAL A 142 -13.82 12.50 -4.40
CA VAL A 142 -13.52 11.12 -3.99
C VAL A 142 -13.59 10.94 -2.48
N ALA A 143 -13.12 11.90 -1.69
CA ALA A 143 -13.16 11.83 -0.23
C ALA A 143 -14.60 11.77 0.30
N LEU A 144 -15.54 12.50 -0.30
CA LEU A 144 -16.96 12.44 0.08
C LEU A 144 -17.60 11.10 -0.30
N MET A 145 -17.29 10.60 -1.51
CA MET A 145 -17.77 9.27 -1.93
C MET A 145 -17.23 8.15 -1.03
N ALA A 146 -15.95 8.22 -0.63
CA ALA A 146 -15.34 7.27 0.28
C ALA A 146 -15.98 7.27 1.69
N ARG A 147 -16.57 8.40 2.10
CA ARG A 147 -17.38 8.50 3.33
C ARG A 147 -18.80 7.95 3.19
N GLY A 148 -19.17 7.42 2.02
CA GLY A 148 -20.48 6.83 1.75
C GLY A 148 -21.57 7.80 1.32
N LEU A 149 -21.23 9.05 1.00
CA LEU A 149 -22.21 9.99 0.47
C LEU A 149 -22.66 9.57 -0.94
N SER A 150 -23.92 9.87 -1.28
CA SER A 150 -24.35 9.79 -2.67
C SER A 150 -23.73 10.92 -3.51
N GLN A 151 -23.67 10.74 -4.83
CA GLN A 151 -23.19 11.82 -5.73
C GLN A 151 -24.02 13.11 -5.59
N THR A 152 -25.31 12.98 -5.25
CA THR A 152 -26.20 14.12 -5.04
C THR A 152 -25.82 14.90 -3.79
N ASP A 153 -25.70 14.21 -2.66
CA ASP A 153 -25.35 14.84 -1.37
C ASP A 153 -23.92 15.43 -1.43
N ALA A 154 -22.99 14.73 -2.09
CA ALA A 154 -21.64 15.22 -2.30
C ALA A 154 -21.60 16.47 -3.22
N ALA A 155 -22.45 16.54 -4.25
CA ALA A 155 -22.56 17.71 -5.09
C ALA A 155 -23.12 18.91 -4.32
N GLU A 156 -24.15 18.70 -3.48
CA GLU A 156 -24.70 19.72 -2.59
C GLU A 156 -23.66 20.24 -1.60
N GLN A 157 -22.91 19.33 -0.95
CA GLN A 157 -21.88 19.69 0.01
C GLN A 157 -20.72 20.48 -0.62
N LEU A 158 -20.39 20.22 -1.89
CA LEU A 158 -19.36 20.94 -2.64
C LEU A 158 -19.90 22.15 -3.42
N GLU A 159 -21.17 22.54 -3.18
CA GLU A 159 -21.83 23.65 -3.87
C GLU A 159 -21.67 23.58 -5.39
N THR A 160 -21.84 22.39 -5.97
CA THR A 160 -21.63 22.14 -7.40
C THR A 160 -22.83 21.39 -8.02
N SER A 161 -22.90 21.35 -9.35
CA SER A 161 -23.94 20.58 -10.03
C SER A 161 -23.65 19.09 -10.03
N LYS A 162 -24.69 18.25 -10.10
CA LYS A 162 -24.55 16.78 -10.28
C LYS A 162 -23.68 16.43 -11.48
N GLN A 163 -23.81 17.19 -12.57
CA GLN A 163 -23.01 16.98 -13.77
C GLN A 163 -21.53 17.28 -13.54
N ALA A 164 -21.20 18.37 -12.85
CA ALA A 164 -19.83 18.71 -12.49
C ALA A 164 -19.23 17.69 -11.51
N MET A 165 -20.04 17.21 -10.54
CA MET A 165 -19.62 16.15 -9.61
C MET A 165 -19.28 14.85 -10.37
N SER A 166 -20.15 14.40 -11.27
CA SER A 166 -19.92 13.24 -12.13
C SER A 166 -18.63 13.39 -12.97
N GLN A 167 -18.37 14.57 -13.52
CA GLN A 167 -17.16 14.85 -14.26
C GLN A 167 -15.92 14.80 -13.38
N ARG A 168 -15.96 15.39 -12.17
CA ARG A 168 -14.85 15.33 -11.20
C ARG A 168 -14.49 13.88 -10.85
N LEU A 169 -15.50 13.04 -10.56
CA LEU A 169 -15.30 11.63 -10.24
C LEU A 169 -14.75 10.82 -11.43
N SER A 170 -15.23 11.09 -12.63
CA SER A 170 -14.75 10.45 -13.86
C SER A 170 -13.27 10.77 -14.10
N VAL A 171 -12.90 12.06 -14.07
CA VAL A 171 -11.51 12.49 -14.24
C VAL A 171 -10.61 11.98 -13.10
N ALA A 172 -11.14 11.91 -11.87
CA ALA A 172 -10.44 11.37 -10.71
C ALA A 172 -10.25 9.84 -10.76
N GLY A 173 -10.87 9.15 -11.73
CA GLY A 173 -10.76 7.69 -11.86
C GLY A 173 -11.47 6.91 -10.75
N TRP A 174 -12.47 7.50 -10.09
CA TRP A 174 -13.19 6.88 -8.96
C TRP A 174 -13.69 5.47 -9.28
N HIS A 175 -14.32 5.29 -10.44
CA HIS A 175 -14.91 4.00 -10.83
C HIS A 175 -13.86 2.93 -11.18
N ILE A 176 -12.64 3.34 -11.54
CA ILE A 176 -11.56 2.42 -11.92
C ILE A 176 -10.69 2.07 -10.71
N GLU A 177 -10.57 2.96 -9.73
CA GLU A 177 -9.69 2.75 -8.57
C GLU A 177 -10.03 1.47 -7.81
N THR A 178 -11.30 1.23 -7.48
CA THR A 178 -11.73 0.05 -6.74
C THR A 178 -11.36 -1.24 -7.48
N ALA A 179 -11.65 -1.31 -8.78
CA ALA A 179 -11.29 -2.45 -9.61
C ALA A 179 -9.75 -2.62 -9.72
N GLY A 180 -9.02 -1.51 -9.80
CA GLY A 180 -7.56 -1.51 -9.83
C GLY A 180 -6.94 -2.04 -8.53
N ARG A 181 -7.45 -1.61 -7.36
CA ARG A 181 -7.04 -2.13 -6.05
C ARG A 181 -7.31 -3.63 -5.94
N THR A 182 -8.51 -4.06 -6.34
CA THR A 182 -8.87 -5.50 -6.35
C THR A 182 -7.96 -6.30 -7.28
N LEU A 183 -7.60 -5.77 -8.44
CA LEU A 183 -6.66 -6.42 -9.36
C LEU A 183 -5.27 -6.54 -8.73
N ALA A 184 -4.76 -5.47 -8.13
CA ALA A 184 -3.45 -5.49 -7.46
C ALA A 184 -3.42 -6.52 -6.31
N ALA A 185 -4.46 -6.58 -5.48
CA ALA A 185 -4.57 -7.56 -4.41
C ALA A 185 -4.63 -9.00 -4.92
N ARG A 186 -5.41 -9.26 -5.98
CA ARG A 186 -5.47 -10.59 -6.62
C ARG A 186 -4.13 -11.03 -7.20
N LEU A 187 -3.39 -10.12 -7.84
CA LEU A 187 -2.07 -10.43 -8.37
C LEU A 187 -1.07 -10.69 -7.25
N LEU A 188 -1.16 -9.94 -6.16
CA LEU A 188 -0.33 -10.15 -4.97
C LEU A 188 -0.60 -11.53 -4.33
N ASP A 189 -1.88 -11.94 -4.21
CA ASP A 189 -2.26 -13.26 -3.74
C ASP A 189 -1.79 -14.38 -4.69
N ALA A 190 -1.93 -14.19 -5.98
CA ALA A 190 -1.45 -15.15 -6.98
C ALA A 190 0.07 -15.37 -6.86
N ALA A 191 0.84 -14.30 -6.69
CA ALA A 191 2.28 -14.38 -6.50
C ALA A 191 2.66 -15.12 -5.20
N ASN A 192 1.82 -15.05 -4.15
CA ASN A 192 2.03 -15.77 -2.90
C ASN A 192 1.75 -17.28 -3.03
N THR A 193 0.75 -17.65 -3.83
CA THR A 193 0.36 -19.06 -4.04
C THR A 193 1.33 -19.80 -4.98
N THR A 194 1.83 -19.14 -6.01
CA THR A 194 2.77 -19.75 -6.98
C THR A 194 4.07 -20.19 -6.31
N GLY A 195 4.53 -19.46 -5.29
CA GLY A 195 5.75 -19.83 -4.54
C GLY A 195 5.58 -21.02 -3.59
N SER A 196 4.34 -21.43 -3.26
CA SER A 196 4.07 -22.56 -2.35
C SER A 196 4.06 -23.93 -3.04
N HIS A 197 4.13 -23.98 -4.37
CA HIS A 197 4.00 -25.22 -5.18
C HIS A 197 5.26 -25.64 -5.92
N ARG A 198 6.42 -25.03 -5.66
CA ARG A 198 7.68 -25.55 -6.19
C ARG A 198 8.30 -26.52 -5.18
N PRO A 199 8.43 -27.82 -5.56
CA PRO A 199 9.07 -28.85 -4.74
C PRO A 199 10.55 -28.59 -4.52
#